data_d66709638ac8d6c0ad643fa827046bf6
#
_entry.id   d66709638ac8d6c0ad643fa827046bf6
#
_cell.length_a   1.000
_cell.length_b   1.000
_cell.length_c   1.000
_cell.angle_alpha   90.00
_cell.angle_beta   90.00
_cell.angle_gamma   90.00
#
_symmetry.space_group_name_H-M   'P 1'
#
loop_
_entity.id
_entity.type
_entity.pdbx_description
1 polymer ?
#
loop_
_entity_poly.entity_id
_entity_poly.type
_entity_poly.pdbx_seq_one_letter_code
_entity_poly.pdbx_strand_id
1 'polypeptide(L)'
;MRRDLTSILIPFVYFIAGATTLAGIASTFAFKDDLHLTIPQVQILGSIGIIPWSIKPLYGLLSDRLPLWHLRRKPYLFLAGILGAVGYFSLATWVEGFVGAAVALLVSAAGFALADVIVDGIVAERSRTQKEAGRLQSICRASLLIGALIVSYASGILVTWIGARNVFFVTGFLPLLTCIFALIITELPGEVRAFSFRETWRSFKNAVTPALLWSAFFLFLWRATPSSGSAFNYFLIDELHFDPEFFGRLSLISHTMGIAGIFVFRKFLLSLPLRTLFFWIIIASVLLSLPTFGLIYGWYHMLGVSPKFFAMADTLISAPLAEIGFLPLLVLVARICPKGIEATMFAVLASLMNIGLALSDLGGAALSTFFDIRGAAENLPGNYAHLDTVMWIAILSSFLPLPLLRFLPETRVSEEIGIPSGEVPVIAPLEPEKREIM
;
A
#
# COMPACT_ATOMS: atom_id res chain seq x y z
N MET A 1 -21.54 32.14 -6.52
CA MET A 1 -20.20 31.54 -6.29
C MET A 1 -20.40 30.09 -5.83
N ARG A 2 -20.16 29.10 -6.68
CA ARG A 2 -20.06 27.69 -6.21
C ARG A 2 -18.79 27.59 -5.39
N ARG A 3 -18.91 27.25 -4.11
CA ARG A 3 -17.73 26.93 -3.28
C ARG A 3 -16.94 25.83 -4.00
N ASP A 4 -15.67 26.05 -4.20
CA ASP A 4 -14.79 25.03 -4.78
C ASP A 4 -14.60 23.89 -3.77
N LEU A 5 -15.39 22.85 -3.93
CA LEU A 5 -15.41 21.67 -3.07
C LEU A 5 -14.24 20.71 -3.36
N THR A 6 -13.42 20.99 -4.37
CA THR A 6 -12.37 20.06 -4.83
C THR A 6 -11.36 19.75 -3.73
N SER A 7 -10.98 20.72 -2.92
CA SER A 7 -10.04 20.50 -1.79
C SER A 7 -10.58 19.55 -0.71
N ILE A 8 -11.92 19.39 -0.61
CA ILE A 8 -12.56 18.45 0.29
C ILE A 8 -12.72 17.09 -0.39
N LEU A 9 -13.01 17.08 -1.69
CA LEU A 9 -13.25 15.86 -2.45
C LEU A 9 -11.98 15.03 -2.68
N ILE A 10 -10.82 15.67 -2.80
CA ILE A 10 -9.54 15.00 -2.96
C ILE A 10 -9.25 14.00 -1.80
N PRO A 11 -9.26 14.40 -0.52
CA PRO A 11 -9.09 13.47 0.59
C PRO A 11 -10.12 12.36 0.61
N PHE A 12 -11.34 12.62 0.11
CA PHE A 12 -12.39 11.61 0.09
C PHE A 12 -12.15 10.50 -0.94
N VAL A 13 -11.50 10.77 -2.06
CA VAL A 13 -11.05 9.72 -2.99
C VAL A 13 -10.04 8.78 -2.31
N TYR A 14 -9.13 9.33 -1.50
CA TYR A 14 -8.21 8.53 -0.70
C TYR A 14 -8.92 7.73 0.42
N PHE A 15 -9.94 8.32 1.03
CA PHE A 15 -10.80 7.61 1.99
C PHE A 15 -11.48 6.40 1.33
N ILE A 16 -12.03 6.56 0.12
CA ILE A 16 -12.63 5.46 -0.65
C ILE A 16 -11.57 4.39 -0.93
N ALA A 17 -10.38 4.77 -1.38
CA ALA A 17 -9.29 3.82 -1.62
C ALA A 17 -8.93 3.04 -0.34
N GLY A 18 -8.91 3.69 0.83
CA GLY A 18 -8.75 3.02 2.12
C GLY A 18 -9.92 2.10 2.45
N ALA A 19 -11.15 2.53 2.21
CA ALA A 19 -12.34 1.73 2.49
C ALA A 19 -12.45 0.47 1.60
N THR A 20 -11.81 0.44 0.42
CA THR A 20 -11.78 -0.77 -0.42
C THR A 20 -10.92 -1.91 0.16
N THR A 21 -10.16 -1.67 1.23
CA THR A 21 -9.54 -2.75 2.02
C THR A 21 -10.57 -3.68 2.66
N LEU A 22 -11.87 -3.30 2.61
CA LEU A 22 -13.02 -4.16 2.90
C LEU A 22 -12.94 -5.49 2.14
N ALA A 23 -12.46 -5.48 0.90
CA ALA A 23 -12.27 -6.69 0.09
C ALA A 23 -11.06 -7.56 0.51
N GLY A 24 -10.17 -7.09 1.40
CA GLY A 24 -8.93 -7.79 1.72
C GLY A 24 -9.16 -9.19 2.30
N ILE A 25 -9.96 -9.30 3.36
CA ILE A 25 -10.30 -10.60 3.97
C ILE A 25 -11.16 -11.42 3.01
N ALA A 26 -12.12 -10.79 2.32
CA ALA A 26 -12.92 -11.44 1.30
C ALA A 26 -12.05 -12.09 0.21
N SER A 27 -10.97 -11.42 -0.23
CA SER A 27 -10.05 -11.99 -1.21
C SER A 27 -9.36 -13.25 -0.69
N THR A 28 -8.90 -13.27 0.57
CA THR A 28 -8.27 -14.45 1.16
C THR A 28 -9.20 -15.66 1.16
N PHE A 29 -10.42 -15.48 1.65
CA PHE A 29 -11.39 -16.58 1.74
C PHE A 29 -11.97 -16.94 0.37
N ALA A 30 -12.33 -15.98 -0.48
CA ALA A 30 -12.84 -16.28 -1.82
C ALA A 30 -11.82 -17.03 -2.68
N PHE A 31 -10.56 -16.63 -2.64
CA PHE A 31 -9.52 -17.28 -3.44
C PHE A 31 -9.25 -18.71 -2.96
N LYS A 32 -9.30 -18.93 -1.64
CA LYS A 32 -9.12 -20.24 -1.04
C LYS A 32 -10.35 -21.14 -1.19
N ASP A 33 -11.50 -20.67 -0.70
CA ASP A 33 -12.68 -21.52 -0.49
C ASP A 33 -13.65 -21.51 -1.67
N ASP A 34 -13.85 -20.34 -2.37
CA ASP A 34 -14.77 -20.24 -3.50
C ASP A 34 -14.11 -20.57 -4.85
N LEU A 35 -12.85 -20.14 -5.04
CA LEU A 35 -12.11 -20.32 -6.30
C LEU A 35 -11.10 -21.47 -6.24
N HIS A 36 -10.88 -22.07 -5.09
CA HIS A 36 -9.96 -23.19 -4.83
C HIS A 36 -8.54 -22.94 -5.37
N LEU A 37 -8.05 -21.69 -5.25
CA LEU A 37 -6.74 -21.33 -5.74
C LEU A 37 -5.63 -21.84 -4.82
N THR A 38 -4.58 -22.34 -5.42
CA THR A 38 -3.38 -22.73 -4.70
C THR A 38 -2.63 -21.53 -4.14
N ILE A 39 -1.82 -21.74 -3.09
CA ILE A 39 -0.99 -20.67 -2.49
C ILE A 39 -0.14 -19.95 -3.52
N PRO A 40 0.62 -20.63 -4.43
CA PRO A 40 1.35 -19.96 -5.49
C PRO A 40 0.47 -19.11 -6.42
N GLN A 41 -0.73 -19.59 -6.77
CA GLN A 41 -1.67 -18.83 -7.59
C GLN A 41 -2.10 -17.53 -6.92
N VAL A 42 -2.42 -17.57 -5.62
CA VAL A 42 -2.80 -16.37 -4.86
C VAL A 42 -1.64 -15.37 -4.78
N GLN A 43 -0.42 -15.83 -4.59
CA GLN A 43 0.78 -14.98 -4.60
C GLN A 43 1.03 -14.35 -5.98
N ILE A 44 0.83 -15.11 -7.07
CA ILE A 44 0.90 -14.56 -8.43
C ILE A 44 -0.22 -13.52 -8.66
N LEU A 45 -1.43 -13.74 -8.14
CA LEU A 45 -2.51 -12.73 -8.18
C LEU A 45 -2.11 -11.43 -7.47
N GLY A 46 -1.43 -11.53 -6.32
CA GLY A 46 -0.83 -10.38 -5.64
C GLY A 46 0.09 -9.58 -6.57
N SER A 47 1.04 -10.27 -7.22
CA SER A 47 1.95 -9.66 -8.19
C SER A 47 1.21 -8.99 -9.36
N ILE A 48 0.18 -9.65 -9.91
CA ILE A 48 -0.64 -9.12 -11.01
C ILE A 48 -1.35 -7.83 -10.57
N GLY A 49 -1.90 -7.80 -9.35
CA GLY A 49 -2.55 -6.63 -8.79
C GLY A 49 -1.61 -5.43 -8.60
N ILE A 50 -0.29 -5.67 -8.52
CA ILE A 50 0.71 -4.59 -8.37
C ILE A 50 1.15 -4.02 -9.74
N ILE A 51 0.97 -4.74 -10.84
CA ILE A 51 1.40 -4.27 -12.17
C ILE A 51 0.90 -2.87 -12.50
N PRO A 52 -0.41 -2.51 -12.33
CA PRO A 52 -0.89 -1.16 -12.61
C PRO A 52 -0.21 -0.07 -11.79
N TRP A 53 0.16 -0.37 -10.55
CA TRP A 53 0.88 0.55 -9.67
C TRP A 53 2.34 0.74 -10.09
N SER A 54 2.91 -0.23 -10.81
CA SER A 54 4.28 -0.14 -11.33
C SER A 54 4.41 0.75 -12.57
N ILE A 55 3.30 1.02 -13.25
CA ILE A 55 3.25 1.83 -14.47
C ILE A 55 2.62 3.21 -14.27
N LYS A 56 2.50 3.69 -13.03
CA LYS A 56 1.93 5.01 -12.69
C LYS A 56 2.39 6.17 -13.58
N PRO A 57 3.69 6.32 -13.94
CA PRO A 57 4.13 7.40 -14.81
C PRO A 57 3.40 7.45 -16.16
N LEU A 58 2.96 6.28 -16.67
CA LEU A 58 2.22 6.22 -17.95
C LEU A 58 0.81 6.81 -17.82
N TYR A 59 0.15 6.62 -16.68
CA TYR A 59 -1.19 7.21 -16.43
C TYR A 59 -1.12 8.74 -16.35
N GLY A 60 -0.10 9.27 -15.68
CA GLY A 60 0.14 10.72 -15.65
C GLY A 60 0.36 11.29 -17.04
N LEU A 61 1.25 10.66 -17.80
CA LEU A 61 1.54 11.04 -19.18
C LEU A 61 0.29 10.95 -20.07
N LEU A 62 -0.51 9.90 -19.92
CA LEU A 62 -1.75 9.69 -20.68
C LEU A 62 -2.75 10.81 -20.41
N SER A 63 -3.02 11.12 -19.13
CA SER A 63 -3.97 12.16 -18.76
C SER A 63 -3.53 13.56 -19.17
N ASP A 64 -2.22 13.83 -19.15
CA ASP A 64 -1.68 15.15 -19.53
C ASP A 64 -1.69 15.39 -21.05
N ARG A 65 -1.60 14.32 -21.86
CA ARG A 65 -1.48 14.40 -23.33
C ARG A 65 -2.75 14.14 -24.09
N LEU A 66 -3.64 13.32 -23.56
CA LEU A 66 -4.88 12.92 -24.22
C LEU A 66 -6.09 13.46 -23.42
N PRO A 67 -6.39 14.77 -23.51
CA PRO A 67 -7.56 15.30 -22.85
C PRO A 67 -8.81 14.65 -23.46
N LEU A 68 -9.63 14.02 -22.63
CA LEU A 68 -10.92 13.48 -23.02
C LEU A 68 -11.97 14.59 -22.81
N TRP A 69 -12.79 14.86 -23.80
CA TRP A 69 -13.80 15.96 -23.75
C TRP A 69 -13.21 17.31 -23.35
N HIS A 70 -12.01 17.63 -23.81
CA HIS A 70 -11.26 18.85 -23.45
C HIS A 70 -10.87 18.96 -21.97
N LEU A 71 -11.01 17.89 -21.19
CA LEU A 71 -10.66 17.83 -19.76
C LEU A 71 -9.55 16.78 -19.55
N ARG A 72 -8.61 17.07 -18.63
CA ARG A 72 -7.44 16.20 -18.37
C ARG A 72 -7.61 15.32 -17.14
N ARG A 73 -8.38 15.72 -16.16
CA ARG A 73 -8.47 15.03 -14.86
C ARG A 73 -9.81 14.34 -14.66
N LYS A 74 -10.89 15.08 -14.83
CA LYS A 74 -12.26 14.63 -14.56
C LYS A 74 -12.67 13.35 -15.30
N PRO A 75 -12.48 13.21 -16.64
CA PRO A 75 -12.86 11.99 -17.35
C PRO A 75 -12.05 10.77 -16.92
N TYR A 76 -10.75 10.96 -16.62
CA TYR A 76 -9.88 9.87 -16.15
C TYR A 76 -10.25 9.41 -14.74
N LEU A 77 -10.64 10.34 -13.85
CA LEU A 77 -11.13 10.00 -12.52
C LEU A 77 -12.45 9.23 -12.60
N PHE A 78 -13.34 9.62 -13.53
CA PHE A 78 -14.58 8.88 -13.81
C PHE A 78 -14.29 7.47 -14.33
N LEU A 79 -13.39 7.33 -15.31
CA LEU A 79 -12.97 6.03 -15.83
C LEU A 79 -12.33 5.16 -14.73
N ALA A 80 -11.54 5.75 -13.86
CA ALA A 80 -10.91 5.07 -12.74
C ALA A 80 -11.94 4.44 -11.79
N GLY A 81 -12.99 5.18 -11.44
CA GLY A 81 -14.09 4.66 -10.62
C GLY A 81 -14.85 3.51 -11.31
N ILE A 82 -15.10 3.61 -12.60
CA ILE A 82 -15.73 2.53 -13.38
C ILE A 82 -14.85 1.28 -13.40
N LEU A 83 -13.56 1.41 -13.70
CA LEU A 83 -12.63 0.27 -13.70
C LEU A 83 -12.56 -0.42 -12.33
N GLY A 84 -12.45 0.36 -11.25
CA GLY A 84 -12.47 -0.17 -9.89
C GLY A 84 -13.75 -0.96 -9.59
N ALA A 85 -14.90 -0.43 -9.94
CA ALA A 85 -16.20 -1.07 -9.76
C ALA A 85 -16.34 -2.34 -10.59
N VAL A 86 -16.02 -2.28 -11.89
CA VAL A 86 -16.09 -3.42 -12.80
C VAL A 86 -15.26 -4.59 -12.29
N GLY A 87 -14.03 -4.35 -11.82
CA GLY A 87 -13.19 -5.40 -11.26
C GLY A 87 -13.84 -6.09 -10.05
N TYR A 88 -14.36 -5.34 -9.08
CA TYR A 88 -15.03 -5.94 -7.92
C TYR A 88 -16.36 -6.60 -8.26
N PHE A 89 -17.19 -6.03 -9.11
CA PHE A 89 -18.42 -6.67 -9.55
C PHE A 89 -18.15 -7.95 -10.33
N SER A 90 -17.05 -8.00 -11.11
CA SER A 90 -16.62 -9.21 -11.79
C SER A 90 -16.27 -10.32 -10.78
N LEU A 91 -15.47 -10.01 -9.74
CA LEU A 91 -15.14 -10.95 -8.65
C LEU A 91 -16.39 -11.43 -7.91
N ALA A 92 -17.39 -10.56 -7.77
CA ALA A 92 -18.64 -10.89 -7.08
C ALA A 92 -19.54 -11.84 -7.87
N THR A 93 -19.52 -11.78 -9.21
CA THR A 93 -20.60 -12.38 -10.03
C THR A 93 -20.14 -13.56 -10.87
N TRP A 94 -19.23 -13.39 -11.81
CA TRP A 94 -18.98 -14.38 -12.87
C TRP A 94 -17.53 -14.92 -12.89
N VAL A 95 -16.66 -14.42 -12.01
CA VAL A 95 -15.28 -14.92 -11.96
C VAL A 95 -15.27 -16.34 -11.41
N GLU A 96 -14.69 -17.24 -12.21
CA GLU A 96 -14.41 -18.63 -11.87
C GLU A 96 -12.93 -18.93 -12.12
N GLY A 97 -12.18 -19.23 -11.07
CA GLY A 97 -10.79 -19.62 -11.14
C GLY A 97 -9.77 -18.47 -11.37
N PHE A 98 -8.53 -18.89 -11.59
CA PHE A 98 -7.33 -18.01 -11.57
C PHE A 98 -7.35 -16.90 -12.61
N VAL A 99 -7.65 -17.24 -13.87
CA VAL A 99 -7.56 -16.26 -14.97
C VAL A 99 -8.59 -15.15 -14.82
N GLY A 100 -9.83 -15.53 -14.44
CA GLY A 100 -10.88 -14.55 -14.18
C GLY A 100 -10.52 -13.62 -13.02
N ALA A 101 -9.99 -14.17 -11.92
CA ALA A 101 -9.52 -13.40 -10.79
C ALA A 101 -8.37 -12.46 -11.17
N ALA A 102 -7.40 -12.93 -11.98
CA ALA A 102 -6.29 -12.12 -12.45
C ALA A 102 -6.76 -10.92 -13.27
N VAL A 103 -7.67 -11.11 -14.22
CA VAL A 103 -8.21 -10.03 -15.04
C VAL A 103 -9.02 -9.04 -14.18
N ALA A 104 -9.88 -9.52 -13.30
CA ALA A 104 -10.70 -8.68 -12.44
C ALA A 104 -9.84 -7.83 -11.49
N LEU A 105 -8.80 -8.43 -10.87
CA LEU A 105 -7.84 -7.70 -10.02
C LEU A 105 -7.04 -6.69 -10.84
N LEU A 106 -6.56 -7.05 -12.02
CA LEU A 106 -5.82 -6.14 -12.89
C LEU A 106 -6.67 -4.92 -13.26
N VAL A 107 -7.94 -5.13 -13.60
CA VAL A 107 -8.88 -4.05 -13.95
C VAL A 107 -9.16 -3.15 -12.75
N SER A 108 -9.46 -3.73 -11.58
CA SER A 108 -9.71 -2.92 -10.37
C SER A 108 -8.47 -2.14 -9.94
N ALA A 109 -7.30 -2.79 -9.92
CA ALA A 109 -6.04 -2.15 -9.56
C ALA A 109 -5.64 -1.04 -10.54
N ALA A 110 -5.93 -1.21 -11.85
CA ALA A 110 -5.74 -0.14 -12.84
C ALA A 110 -6.63 1.07 -12.55
N GLY A 111 -7.88 0.85 -12.12
CA GLY A 111 -8.77 1.90 -11.67
C GLY A 111 -8.19 2.67 -10.49
N PHE A 112 -7.76 1.99 -9.44
CA PHE A 112 -7.18 2.64 -8.24
C PHE A 112 -5.87 3.35 -8.55
N ALA A 113 -4.96 2.74 -9.30
CA ALA A 113 -3.69 3.35 -9.68
C ALA A 113 -3.90 4.61 -10.53
N LEU A 114 -4.89 4.58 -11.43
CA LEU A 114 -5.28 5.75 -12.24
C LEU A 114 -5.88 6.84 -11.36
N ALA A 115 -6.80 6.52 -10.45
CA ALA A 115 -7.40 7.49 -9.52
C ALA A 115 -6.34 8.21 -8.68
N ASP A 116 -5.40 7.45 -8.13
CA ASP A 116 -4.30 7.96 -7.31
C ASP A 116 -3.44 8.97 -8.09
N VAL A 117 -3.02 8.61 -9.32
CA VAL A 117 -2.22 9.51 -10.17
C VAL A 117 -2.98 10.78 -10.56
N ILE A 118 -4.28 10.65 -10.87
CA ILE A 118 -5.11 11.81 -11.24
C ILE A 118 -5.29 12.75 -10.06
N VAL A 119 -5.55 12.21 -8.87
CA VAL A 119 -5.71 13.02 -7.65
C VAL A 119 -4.40 13.69 -7.26
N ASP A 120 -3.27 12.99 -7.34
CA ASP A 120 -1.95 13.58 -7.12
C ASP A 120 -1.66 14.73 -8.09
N GLY A 121 -2.06 14.57 -9.35
CA GLY A 121 -1.98 15.64 -10.35
C GLY A 121 -2.84 16.86 -9.98
N ILE A 122 -4.07 16.65 -9.49
CA ILE A 122 -4.95 17.73 -9.03
C ILE A 122 -4.36 18.44 -7.80
N VAL A 123 -3.78 17.68 -6.85
CA VAL A 123 -3.07 18.23 -5.69
C VAL A 123 -1.92 19.14 -6.13
N ALA A 124 -1.09 18.67 -7.06
CA ALA A 124 0.05 19.42 -7.57
C ALA A 124 -0.37 20.72 -8.30
N GLU A 125 -1.44 20.67 -9.11
CA GLU A 125 -1.98 21.82 -9.84
C GLU A 125 -2.60 22.88 -8.93
N ARG A 126 -3.16 22.47 -7.78
CA ARG A 126 -3.84 23.38 -6.84
C ARG A 126 -2.95 23.94 -5.75
N SER A 127 -1.82 23.31 -5.50
CA SER A 127 -0.85 23.76 -4.50
C SER A 127 0.05 24.84 -5.05
N ARG A 128 0.05 26.00 -4.43
CA ARG A 128 0.92 27.15 -4.81
C ARG A 128 2.32 27.00 -4.23
N THR A 129 2.45 26.28 -3.12
CA THR A 129 3.71 26.08 -2.40
C THR A 129 3.92 24.60 -2.07
N GLN A 130 5.19 24.22 -1.91
CA GLN A 130 5.55 22.87 -1.44
C GLN A 130 4.90 22.53 -0.10
N LYS A 131 4.74 23.52 0.79
CA LYS A 131 4.11 23.36 2.10
C LYS A 131 2.61 23.01 1.96
N GLU A 132 1.90 23.67 1.05
CA GLU A 132 0.48 23.36 0.77
C GLU A 132 0.31 21.96 0.18
N ALA A 133 1.17 21.59 -0.78
CA ALA A 133 1.18 20.24 -1.36
C ALA A 133 1.40 19.17 -0.28
N GLY A 134 2.41 19.34 0.57
CA GLY A 134 2.70 18.42 1.66
C GLY A 134 1.58 18.33 2.69
N ARG A 135 0.92 19.45 3.02
CA ARG A 135 -0.25 19.45 3.92
C ARG A 135 -1.42 18.67 3.32
N LEU A 136 -1.73 18.89 2.05
CA LEU A 136 -2.85 18.22 1.37
C LEU A 136 -2.58 16.72 1.22
N GLN A 137 -1.35 16.32 0.85
CA GLN A 137 -0.93 14.92 0.81
C GLN A 137 -1.02 14.23 2.18
N SER A 138 -0.67 14.92 3.25
CA SER A 138 -0.81 14.38 4.61
C SER A 138 -2.28 14.13 4.97
N ILE A 139 -3.19 15.01 4.57
CA ILE A 139 -4.63 14.84 4.77
C ILE A 139 -5.13 13.64 3.94
N CYS A 140 -4.70 13.51 2.68
CA CYS A 140 -5.01 12.38 1.81
C CYS A 140 -4.58 11.04 2.45
N ARG A 141 -3.35 10.97 2.93
CA ARG A 141 -2.83 9.77 3.60
C ARG A 141 -3.61 9.43 4.87
N ALA A 142 -3.93 10.43 5.70
CA ALA A 142 -4.76 10.24 6.88
C ALA A 142 -6.16 9.72 6.51
N SER A 143 -6.78 10.27 5.46
CA SER A 143 -8.08 9.82 4.96
C SER A 143 -8.07 8.37 4.50
N LEU A 144 -7.03 7.94 3.81
CA LEU A 144 -6.83 6.55 3.41
C LEU A 144 -6.76 5.62 4.63
N LEU A 145 -5.95 5.98 5.62
CA LEU A 145 -5.79 5.17 6.85
C LEU A 145 -7.09 5.12 7.66
N ILE A 146 -7.84 6.23 7.74
CA ILE A 146 -9.14 6.27 8.40
C ILE A 146 -10.14 5.37 7.67
N GLY A 147 -10.18 5.43 6.33
CA GLY A 147 -11.02 4.56 5.52
C GLY A 147 -10.72 3.08 5.78
N ALA A 148 -9.46 2.70 5.77
CA ALA A 148 -9.02 1.33 6.06
C ALA A 148 -9.38 0.90 7.49
N LEU A 149 -9.15 1.77 8.49
CA LEU A 149 -9.46 1.48 9.89
C LEU A 149 -10.95 1.23 10.12
N ILE A 150 -11.82 2.06 9.52
CA ILE A 150 -13.28 1.93 9.68
C ILE A 150 -13.78 0.58 9.17
N VAL A 151 -13.25 0.09 8.05
CA VAL A 151 -13.71 -1.15 7.44
C VAL A 151 -12.97 -2.39 7.94
N SER A 152 -11.87 -2.24 8.69
CA SER A 152 -10.99 -3.37 9.03
C SER A 152 -11.69 -4.48 9.78
N TYR A 153 -12.47 -4.16 10.81
CA TYR A 153 -13.26 -5.17 11.54
C TYR A 153 -14.52 -5.58 10.76
N ALA A 154 -15.18 -4.62 10.12
CA ALA A 154 -16.37 -4.88 9.32
C ALA A 154 -16.09 -5.87 8.17
N SER A 155 -14.89 -5.86 7.59
CA SER A 155 -14.46 -6.80 6.54
C SER A 155 -14.65 -8.26 6.97
N GLY A 156 -14.14 -8.64 8.14
CA GLY A 156 -14.27 -10.03 8.65
C GLY A 156 -15.72 -10.41 8.97
N ILE A 157 -16.45 -9.53 9.66
CA ILE A 157 -17.86 -9.74 10.00
C ILE A 157 -18.70 -9.94 8.74
N LEU A 158 -18.55 -9.08 7.74
CA LEU A 158 -19.32 -9.17 6.51
C LEU A 158 -19.01 -10.46 5.75
N VAL A 159 -17.76 -10.91 5.69
CA VAL A 159 -17.43 -12.19 5.08
C VAL A 159 -18.16 -13.33 5.79
N THR A 160 -18.23 -13.32 7.12
CA THR A 160 -18.95 -14.32 7.90
C THR A 160 -20.46 -14.30 7.66
N TRP A 161 -21.06 -13.11 7.54
CA TRP A 161 -22.53 -12.96 7.44
C TRP A 161 -23.09 -13.12 6.04
N ILE A 162 -22.41 -12.57 5.05
CA ILE A 162 -22.92 -12.51 3.66
C ILE A 162 -22.05 -13.28 2.66
N GLY A 163 -20.90 -13.80 3.09
CA GLY A 163 -19.94 -14.50 2.23
C GLY A 163 -19.02 -13.58 1.44
N ALA A 164 -17.87 -14.09 1.03
CA ALA A 164 -16.81 -13.30 0.40
C ALA A 164 -17.23 -12.64 -0.92
N ARG A 165 -17.97 -13.35 -1.77
CA ARG A 165 -18.48 -12.83 -3.05
C ARG A 165 -19.39 -11.62 -2.87
N ASN A 166 -20.29 -11.65 -1.88
CA ASN A 166 -21.18 -10.53 -1.59
C ASN A 166 -20.40 -9.32 -1.00
N VAL A 167 -19.30 -9.56 -0.29
CA VAL A 167 -18.43 -8.47 0.16
C VAL A 167 -17.77 -7.77 -1.04
N PHE A 168 -17.34 -8.50 -2.08
CA PHE A 168 -16.88 -7.87 -3.32
C PHE A 168 -17.98 -7.03 -3.97
N PHE A 169 -19.22 -7.53 -3.99
CA PHE A 169 -20.35 -6.76 -4.53
C PHE A 169 -20.56 -5.46 -3.78
N VAL A 170 -20.57 -5.49 -2.45
CA VAL A 170 -20.66 -4.27 -1.62
C VAL A 170 -19.47 -3.34 -1.87
N THR A 171 -18.24 -3.89 -1.92
CA THR A 171 -17.03 -3.10 -2.16
C THR A 171 -17.05 -2.44 -3.53
N GLY A 172 -17.65 -3.06 -4.54
CA GLY A 172 -17.77 -2.51 -5.90
C GLY A 172 -18.51 -1.18 -5.98
N PHE A 173 -19.38 -0.87 -5.01
CA PHE A 173 -20.04 0.44 -4.95
C PHE A 173 -19.10 1.56 -4.48
N LEU A 174 -18.05 1.27 -3.74
CA LEU A 174 -17.14 2.30 -3.23
C LEU A 174 -16.42 3.07 -4.37
N PRO A 175 -15.83 2.41 -5.39
CA PRO A 175 -15.24 3.13 -6.51
C PRO A 175 -16.26 3.98 -7.30
N LEU A 176 -17.54 3.61 -7.34
CA LEU A 176 -18.57 4.42 -8.00
C LEU A 176 -18.75 5.78 -7.33
N LEU A 177 -18.47 5.91 -6.03
CA LEU A 177 -18.46 7.21 -5.36
C LEU A 177 -17.39 8.12 -5.97
N THR A 178 -16.26 7.57 -6.44
CA THR A 178 -15.24 8.34 -7.17
C THR A 178 -15.80 8.91 -8.47
N CYS A 179 -16.68 8.18 -9.17
CA CYS A 179 -17.38 8.71 -10.36
C CYS A 179 -18.27 9.91 -9.99
N ILE A 180 -19.01 9.82 -8.89
CA ILE A 180 -19.85 10.93 -8.40
C ILE A 180 -18.99 12.16 -8.10
N PHE A 181 -17.84 11.98 -7.44
CA PHE A 181 -16.92 13.08 -7.16
C PHE A 181 -16.30 13.65 -8.42
N ALA A 182 -15.94 12.80 -9.38
CA ALA A 182 -15.47 13.27 -10.68
C ALA A 182 -16.49 14.19 -11.36
N LEU A 183 -17.80 13.94 -11.21
CA LEU A 183 -18.83 14.82 -11.76
C LEU A 183 -18.93 16.18 -11.03
N ILE A 184 -18.63 16.22 -9.74
CA ILE A 184 -18.72 17.43 -8.90
C ILE A 184 -17.48 18.32 -9.03
N ILE A 185 -16.30 17.73 -9.23
CA ILE A 185 -15.04 18.46 -9.39
C ILE A 185 -15.15 19.45 -10.55
N THR A 186 -14.76 20.71 -10.31
CA THR A 186 -14.68 21.73 -11.35
C THR A 186 -13.26 21.73 -11.95
N GLU A 187 -13.19 21.45 -13.23
CA GLU A 187 -11.96 21.52 -14.02
C GLU A 187 -12.15 22.53 -15.16
N LEU A 188 -11.21 23.45 -15.31
CA LEU A 188 -11.15 24.33 -16.48
C LEU A 188 -10.54 23.57 -17.65
N PRO A 189 -10.99 23.83 -18.91
CA PRO A 189 -10.35 23.28 -20.09
C PRO A 189 -8.83 23.54 -20.04
N GLY A 190 -8.05 22.48 -20.10
CA GLY A 190 -6.61 22.57 -19.97
C GLY A 190 -5.90 22.68 -21.32
N GLU A 191 -4.92 23.56 -21.40
CA GLU A 191 -3.98 23.54 -22.52
C GLU A 191 -3.13 22.27 -22.46
N VAL A 192 -2.95 21.62 -23.63
CA VAL A 192 -2.03 20.50 -23.76
C VAL A 192 -0.62 21.01 -23.58
N ARG A 193 0.03 20.70 -22.47
CA ARG A 193 1.43 21.06 -22.29
C ARG A 193 2.29 20.30 -23.28
N ALA A 194 3.11 21.04 -24.06
CA ALA A 194 4.12 20.42 -24.90
C ALA A 194 5.11 19.64 -24.02
N PHE A 195 5.05 18.33 -24.10
CA PHE A 195 6.01 17.46 -23.39
C PHE A 195 7.01 16.95 -24.42
N SER A 196 8.26 17.22 -24.18
CA SER A 196 9.35 16.64 -24.97
C SER A 196 9.88 15.41 -24.24
N PHE A 197 9.53 14.22 -24.74
CA PHE A 197 10.10 12.96 -24.23
C PHE A 197 11.63 13.00 -24.26
N ARG A 198 12.20 13.59 -25.32
CA ARG A 198 13.65 13.70 -25.49
C ARG A 198 14.29 14.57 -24.42
N GLU A 199 13.64 15.69 -24.06
CA GLU A 199 14.13 16.58 -22.99
C GLU A 199 13.98 15.95 -21.61
N THR A 200 12.84 15.33 -21.34
CA THR A 200 12.61 14.59 -20.07
C THR A 200 13.60 13.44 -19.93
N TRP A 201 13.82 12.66 -20.99
CA TRP A 201 14.81 11.58 -21.01
C TRP A 201 16.24 12.09 -20.82
N ARG A 202 16.59 13.21 -21.47
CA ARG A 202 17.90 13.84 -21.29
C ARG A 202 18.10 14.34 -19.87
N SER A 203 17.08 14.99 -19.29
CA SER A 203 17.11 15.46 -17.90
C SER A 203 17.22 14.29 -16.92
N PHE A 204 16.46 13.22 -17.16
CA PHE A 204 16.54 11.99 -16.40
C PHE A 204 17.95 11.38 -16.45
N LYS A 205 18.51 11.22 -17.66
CA LYS A 205 19.85 10.64 -17.83
C LYS A 205 20.94 11.49 -17.15
N ASN A 206 20.82 12.79 -17.20
CA ASN A 206 21.77 13.72 -16.55
C ASN A 206 21.62 13.74 -15.02
N ALA A 207 20.46 13.38 -14.50
CA ALA A 207 20.15 13.32 -13.08
C ALA A 207 20.62 12.01 -12.41
N VAL A 208 20.92 10.99 -13.21
CA VAL A 208 21.37 9.68 -12.67
C VAL A 208 22.78 9.82 -12.09
N THR A 209 22.87 9.69 -10.77
CA THR A 209 24.13 9.67 -10.01
C THR A 209 24.36 8.29 -9.39
N PRO A 210 25.59 7.91 -9.07
CA PRO A 210 25.86 6.65 -8.34
C PRO A 210 25.06 6.56 -7.03
N ALA A 211 24.92 7.65 -6.30
CA ALA A 211 24.14 7.69 -5.05
C ALA A 211 22.65 7.41 -5.31
N LEU A 212 22.07 7.94 -6.39
CA LEU A 212 20.70 7.67 -6.80
C LEU A 212 20.52 6.17 -7.16
N LEU A 213 21.46 5.61 -7.93
CA LEU A 213 21.40 4.19 -8.33
C LEU A 213 21.48 3.24 -7.13
N TRP A 214 22.40 3.49 -6.19
CA TRP A 214 22.52 2.67 -4.98
C TRP A 214 21.28 2.80 -4.07
N SER A 215 20.74 4.01 -3.95
CA SER A 215 19.51 4.21 -3.19
C SER A 215 18.30 3.56 -3.87
N ALA A 216 18.18 3.63 -5.19
CA ALA A 216 17.14 2.95 -5.95
C ALA A 216 17.25 1.43 -5.82
N PHE A 217 18.46 0.87 -5.88
CA PHE A 217 18.70 -0.55 -5.67
C PHE A 217 18.39 -1.00 -4.23
N PHE A 218 18.71 -0.16 -3.23
CA PHE A 218 18.30 -0.38 -1.85
C PHE A 218 16.77 -0.44 -1.69
N LEU A 219 16.05 0.55 -2.25
CA LEU A 219 14.59 0.61 -2.21
C LEU A 219 13.96 -0.62 -2.87
N PHE A 220 14.48 -1.02 -4.03
CA PHE A 220 14.05 -2.21 -4.74
C PHE A 220 14.27 -3.48 -3.90
N LEU A 221 15.49 -3.67 -3.39
CA LEU A 221 15.85 -4.87 -2.64
C LEU A 221 15.10 -4.97 -1.31
N TRP A 222 14.85 -3.83 -0.65
CA TRP A 222 14.00 -3.76 0.54
C TRP A 222 12.59 -4.30 0.30
N ARG A 223 12.04 -4.05 -0.88
CA ARG A 223 10.69 -4.48 -1.25
C ARG A 223 10.64 -5.86 -1.90
N ALA A 224 11.77 -6.38 -2.36
CA ALA A 224 11.84 -7.63 -3.13
C ALA A 224 12.10 -8.89 -2.27
N THR A 225 12.08 -8.77 -0.93
CA THR A 225 12.19 -9.94 -0.04
C THR A 225 11.00 -10.87 -0.26
N PRO A 226 11.20 -12.20 -0.44
CA PRO A 226 10.13 -13.15 -0.71
C PRO A 226 9.00 -13.09 0.32
N SER A 227 7.76 -13.09 -0.13
CA SER A 227 6.58 -13.05 0.74
C SER A 227 6.12 -14.45 1.12
N SER A 228 5.91 -14.70 2.41
CA SER A 228 5.26 -15.92 2.92
C SER A 228 3.79 -15.68 3.33
N GLY A 229 3.27 -14.46 3.15
CA GLY A 229 1.99 -14.04 3.73
C GLY A 229 0.79 -14.89 3.34
N SER A 230 0.63 -15.23 2.06
CA SER A 230 -0.48 -16.08 1.61
C SER A 230 -0.38 -17.51 2.14
N ALA A 231 0.84 -18.08 2.18
CA ALA A 231 1.07 -19.41 2.75
C ALA A 231 0.75 -19.43 4.25
N PHE A 232 1.19 -18.39 4.97
CA PHE A 232 0.91 -18.26 6.39
C PHE A 232 -0.59 -18.05 6.67
N ASN A 233 -1.30 -17.25 5.87
CA ASN A 233 -2.75 -17.07 6.02
C ASN A 233 -3.50 -18.38 5.81
N TYR A 234 -3.11 -19.19 4.82
CA TYR A 234 -3.73 -20.50 4.59
C TYR A 234 -3.47 -21.44 5.77
N PHE A 235 -2.26 -21.45 6.32
CA PHE A 235 -1.93 -22.19 7.55
C PHE A 235 -2.82 -21.76 8.74
N LEU A 236 -3.04 -20.46 8.95
CA LEU A 236 -3.91 -19.98 10.02
C LEU A 236 -5.36 -20.43 9.85
N ILE A 237 -5.84 -20.53 8.60
CA ILE A 237 -7.20 -21.01 8.30
C ILE A 237 -7.29 -22.52 8.47
N ASP A 238 -6.36 -23.28 7.90
CA ASP A 238 -6.44 -24.74 7.82
C ASP A 238 -6.09 -25.42 9.14
N GLU A 239 -4.98 -25.00 9.79
CA GLU A 239 -4.44 -25.66 10.97
C GLU A 239 -4.95 -25.02 12.28
N LEU A 240 -5.07 -23.70 12.32
CA LEU A 240 -5.51 -22.99 13.52
C LEU A 240 -6.98 -22.59 13.50
N HIS A 241 -7.68 -22.90 12.40
CA HIS A 241 -9.12 -22.65 12.21
C HIS A 241 -9.54 -21.22 12.51
N PHE A 242 -8.73 -20.24 12.01
CA PHE A 242 -9.06 -18.83 12.15
C PHE A 242 -10.17 -18.47 11.16
N ASP A 243 -11.25 -17.97 11.71
CA ASP A 243 -12.42 -17.53 10.96
C ASP A 243 -12.26 -16.09 10.42
N PRO A 244 -13.06 -15.67 9.41
CA PRO A 244 -12.96 -14.34 8.82
C PRO A 244 -13.13 -13.21 9.84
N GLU A 245 -13.99 -13.38 10.85
CA GLU A 245 -14.20 -12.38 11.88
C GLU A 245 -12.92 -12.17 12.71
N PHE A 246 -12.18 -13.26 12.99
CA PHE A 246 -10.91 -13.15 13.71
C PHE A 246 -9.84 -12.43 12.88
N PHE A 247 -9.76 -12.66 11.57
CA PHE A 247 -8.92 -11.86 10.69
C PHE A 247 -9.32 -10.37 10.72
N GLY A 248 -10.61 -10.07 10.85
CA GLY A 248 -11.12 -8.71 11.06
C GLY A 248 -10.59 -8.07 12.35
N ARG A 249 -10.53 -8.85 13.44
CA ARG A 249 -9.94 -8.39 14.72
C ARG A 249 -8.44 -8.12 14.58
N LEU A 250 -7.69 -9.01 13.93
CA LEU A 250 -6.26 -8.82 13.66
C LEU A 250 -6.03 -7.58 12.79
N SER A 251 -6.85 -7.38 11.75
CA SER A 251 -6.79 -6.21 10.88
C SER A 251 -7.04 -4.91 11.66
N LEU A 252 -8.04 -4.88 12.56
CA LEU A 252 -8.31 -3.72 13.41
C LEU A 252 -7.13 -3.40 14.33
N ILE A 253 -6.54 -4.41 14.98
CA ILE A 253 -5.34 -4.24 15.82
C ILE A 253 -4.19 -3.70 14.95
N SER A 254 -3.96 -4.30 13.78
CA SER A 254 -2.89 -3.93 12.87
C SER A 254 -2.99 -2.47 12.43
N HIS A 255 -4.16 -2.01 11.95
CA HIS A 255 -4.34 -0.62 11.53
C HIS A 255 -4.24 0.37 12.71
N THR A 256 -4.79 0.02 13.87
CA THR A 256 -4.69 0.87 15.07
C THR A 256 -3.23 1.00 15.52
N MET A 257 -2.51 -0.11 15.57
CA MET A 257 -1.10 -0.13 15.95
C MET A 257 -0.19 0.49 14.88
N GLY A 258 -0.56 0.38 13.60
CA GLY A 258 0.11 1.11 12.51
C GLY A 258 0.05 2.62 12.73
N ILE A 259 -1.12 3.17 13.10
CA ILE A 259 -1.25 4.59 13.45
C ILE A 259 -0.38 4.95 14.66
N ALA A 260 -0.33 4.10 15.69
CA ALA A 260 0.58 4.28 16.81
C ALA A 260 2.06 4.27 16.36
N GLY A 261 2.42 3.40 15.40
CA GLY A 261 3.75 3.36 14.78
C GLY A 261 4.11 4.68 14.08
N ILE A 262 3.18 5.30 13.35
CA ILE A 262 3.38 6.63 12.75
C ILE A 262 3.66 7.68 13.82
N PHE A 263 2.92 7.65 14.93
CA PHE A 263 3.13 8.58 16.03
C PHE A 263 4.51 8.39 16.69
N VAL A 264 4.91 7.13 16.94
CA VAL A 264 6.25 6.79 17.47
C VAL A 264 7.34 7.28 16.52
N PHE A 265 7.19 7.02 15.21
CA PHE A 265 8.13 7.49 14.19
C PHE A 265 8.29 9.01 14.24
N ARG A 266 7.19 9.75 14.23
CA ARG A 266 7.23 11.23 14.27
C ARG A 266 7.85 11.80 15.53
N LYS A 267 7.58 11.18 16.70
CA LYS A 267 8.02 11.71 17.99
C LYS A 267 9.47 11.36 18.32
N PHE A 268 9.95 10.18 17.94
CA PHE A 268 11.22 9.65 18.42
C PHE A 268 12.25 9.38 17.33
N LEU A 269 11.81 9.09 16.10
CA LEU A 269 12.70 8.56 15.07
C LEU A 269 13.10 9.58 14.00
N LEU A 270 12.41 10.73 13.90
CA LEU A 270 12.71 11.77 12.93
C LEU A 270 14.11 12.40 13.07
N SER A 271 14.67 12.38 14.28
CA SER A 271 16.00 12.94 14.56
C SER A 271 17.15 12.00 14.19
N LEU A 272 16.88 10.75 13.90
CA LEU A 272 17.90 9.75 13.61
C LEU A 272 18.41 9.86 12.16
N PRO A 273 19.72 9.59 11.92
CA PRO A 273 20.23 9.43 10.57
C PRO A 273 19.56 8.28 9.84
N LEU A 274 19.23 8.44 8.56
CA LEU A 274 18.53 7.42 7.76
C LEU A 274 19.24 6.07 7.78
N ARG A 275 20.58 6.03 7.68
CA ARG A 275 21.35 4.78 7.74
C ARG A 275 21.14 4.03 9.06
N THR A 276 21.25 4.75 10.18
CA THR A 276 21.05 4.19 11.53
C THR A 276 19.62 3.71 11.71
N LEU A 277 18.67 4.50 11.22
CA LEU A 277 17.25 4.17 11.29
C LEU A 277 16.94 2.88 10.51
N PHE A 278 17.37 2.75 9.26
CA PHE A 278 17.17 1.54 8.46
C PHE A 278 17.87 0.33 9.08
N PHE A 279 19.07 0.49 9.62
CA PHE A 279 19.76 -0.60 10.32
C PHE A 279 18.90 -1.15 11.46
N TRP A 280 18.43 -0.28 12.35
CA TRP A 280 17.61 -0.71 13.48
C TRP A 280 16.24 -1.25 13.08
N ILE A 281 15.64 -0.72 12.02
CA ILE A 281 14.38 -1.26 11.48
C ILE A 281 14.57 -2.69 10.97
N ILE A 282 15.66 -2.98 10.24
CA ILE A 282 15.94 -4.34 9.77
C ILE A 282 16.09 -5.29 10.96
N ILE A 283 16.91 -4.91 11.95
CA ILE A 283 17.11 -5.74 13.15
C ILE A 283 15.79 -5.93 13.91
N ALA A 284 15.04 -4.86 14.12
CA ALA A 284 13.74 -4.94 14.79
C ALA A 284 12.74 -5.81 14.01
N SER A 285 12.71 -5.71 12.67
CA SER A 285 11.84 -6.53 11.82
C SER A 285 12.13 -8.01 11.99
N VAL A 286 13.40 -8.39 12.00
CA VAL A 286 13.80 -9.78 12.22
C VAL A 286 13.40 -10.26 13.62
N LEU A 287 13.73 -9.48 14.66
CA LEU A 287 13.41 -9.85 16.05
C LEU A 287 11.89 -9.95 16.29
N LEU A 288 11.11 -9.01 15.77
CA LEU A 288 9.66 -8.98 15.95
C LEU A 288 8.91 -9.96 15.03
N SER A 289 9.58 -10.57 14.05
CA SER A 289 9.02 -11.67 13.27
C SER A 289 9.18 -13.03 13.97
N LEU A 290 10.08 -13.15 14.94
CA LEU A 290 10.32 -14.43 15.63
C LEU A 290 9.11 -14.97 16.40
N PRO A 291 8.32 -14.15 17.12
CA PRO A 291 7.11 -14.64 17.79
C PRO A 291 6.11 -15.29 16.84
N THR A 292 6.02 -14.85 15.57
CA THR A 292 5.11 -15.42 14.57
C THR A 292 5.36 -16.94 14.36
N PHE A 293 6.63 -17.40 14.50
CA PHE A 293 6.95 -18.83 14.49
C PHE A 293 6.29 -19.60 15.63
N GLY A 294 5.98 -18.92 16.74
CA GLY A 294 5.29 -19.54 17.85
C GLY A 294 3.91 -20.09 17.50
N LEU A 295 3.26 -19.57 16.44
CA LEU A 295 2.01 -20.14 15.89
C LEU A 295 2.27 -21.45 15.14
N ILE A 296 3.42 -21.55 14.44
CA ILE A 296 3.79 -22.78 13.70
C ILE A 296 4.28 -23.87 14.66
N TYR A 297 5.14 -23.50 15.60
CA TYR A 297 5.74 -24.44 16.55
C TYR A 297 4.87 -24.72 17.79
N GLY A 298 3.71 -24.09 17.89
CA GLY A 298 2.77 -24.33 18.99
C GLY A 298 3.22 -23.78 20.35
N TRP A 299 4.06 -22.71 20.39
CA TRP A 299 4.55 -22.11 21.66
C TRP A 299 3.40 -21.63 22.55
N TYR A 300 2.25 -21.31 21.97
CA TYR A 300 1.05 -20.95 22.71
C TYR A 300 0.58 -22.06 23.65
N HIS A 301 0.83 -23.35 23.31
CA HIS A 301 0.55 -24.47 24.22
C HIS A 301 1.45 -24.42 25.47
N MET A 302 2.73 -24.11 25.29
CA MET A 302 3.69 -24.01 26.40
C MET A 302 3.35 -22.83 27.33
N LEU A 303 2.78 -21.77 26.77
CA LEU A 303 2.36 -20.58 27.53
C LEU A 303 0.96 -20.72 28.14
N GLY A 304 0.22 -21.81 27.83
CA GLY A 304 -1.13 -22.02 28.32
C GLY A 304 -2.18 -21.03 27.77
N VAL A 305 -1.92 -20.46 26.58
CA VAL A 305 -2.82 -19.48 25.95
C VAL A 305 -3.43 -20.03 24.67
N SER A 306 -4.53 -19.47 24.21
CA SER A 306 -5.12 -19.86 22.93
C SER A 306 -4.29 -19.33 21.75
N PRO A 307 -4.29 -20.03 20.58
CA PRO A 307 -3.61 -19.54 19.37
C PRO A 307 -4.16 -18.17 18.93
N LYS A 308 -5.46 -17.90 19.10
CA LYS A 308 -6.07 -16.59 18.81
C LYS A 308 -5.51 -15.48 19.71
N PHE A 309 -5.34 -15.72 21.01
CA PHE A 309 -4.74 -14.75 21.92
C PHE A 309 -3.28 -14.48 21.55
N PHE A 310 -2.51 -15.54 21.25
CA PHE A 310 -1.12 -15.42 20.82
C PHE A 310 -0.98 -14.59 19.54
N ALA A 311 -1.81 -14.84 18.53
CA ALA A 311 -1.82 -14.08 17.29
C ALA A 311 -2.18 -12.60 17.51
N MET A 312 -3.12 -12.28 18.40
CA MET A 312 -3.43 -10.87 18.76
C MET A 312 -2.25 -10.19 19.45
N ALA A 313 -1.56 -10.88 20.36
CA ALA A 313 -0.39 -10.34 21.05
C ALA A 313 0.79 -10.12 20.07
N ASP A 314 1.04 -11.07 19.17
CA ASP A 314 2.04 -10.95 18.10
C ASP A 314 1.73 -9.75 17.19
N THR A 315 0.49 -9.62 16.73
CA THR A 315 0.06 -8.50 15.90
C THR A 315 0.18 -7.15 16.61
N LEU A 316 -0.15 -7.09 17.90
CA LEU A 316 -0.03 -5.87 18.71
C LEU A 316 1.40 -5.35 18.76
N ILE A 317 2.38 -6.26 18.83
CA ILE A 317 3.80 -5.94 18.96
C ILE A 317 4.43 -5.66 17.58
N SER A 318 4.08 -6.43 16.56
CA SER A 318 4.73 -6.37 15.24
C SER A 318 4.13 -5.29 14.32
N ALA A 319 2.84 -5.00 14.41
CA ALA A 319 2.16 -4.10 13.48
C ALA A 319 2.68 -2.65 13.45
N PRO A 320 3.11 -2.01 14.56
CA PRO A 320 3.68 -0.66 14.49
C PRO A 320 4.89 -0.57 13.56
N LEU A 321 5.65 -1.66 13.46
CA LEU A 321 6.89 -1.71 12.70
C LEU A 321 6.65 -1.61 11.18
N ALA A 322 5.50 -2.04 10.70
CA ALA A 322 5.16 -1.94 9.28
C ALA A 322 5.18 -0.48 8.78
N GLU A 323 4.55 0.44 9.51
CA GLU A 323 4.55 1.86 9.18
C GLU A 323 5.90 2.53 9.49
N ILE A 324 6.55 2.16 10.60
CA ILE A 324 7.89 2.64 10.94
C ILE A 324 8.90 2.25 9.85
N GLY A 325 8.75 1.06 9.24
CA GLY A 325 9.61 0.60 8.14
C GLY A 325 9.32 1.28 6.79
N PHE A 326 8.06 1.67 6.57
CA PHE A 326 7.64 2.26 5.29
C PHE A 326 7.93 3.77 5.18
N LEU A 327 7.69 4.53 6.26
CA LEU A 327 7.85 5.98 6.25
C LEU A 327 9.26 6.48 5.86
N PRO A 328 10.36 5.89 6.37
CA PRO A 328 11.71 6.31 5.97
C PRO A 328 12.02 6.04 4.50
N LEU A 329 11.37 5.05 3.86
CA LEU A 329 11.54 4.82 2.42
C LEU A 329 11.00 6.01 1.62
N LEU A 330 9.84 6.56 2.01
CA LEU A 330 9.28 7.74 1.36
C LEU A 330 10.17 8.98 1.57
N VAL A 331 10.75 9.12 2.77
CA VAL A 331 11.73 10.19 3.05
C VAL A 331 12.97 10.04 2.19
N LEU A 332 13.51 8.82 2.06
CA LEU A 332 14.65 8.55 1.20
C LEU A 332 14.32 8.87 -0.27
N VAL A 333 13.16 8.42 -0.77
CA VAL A 333 12.70 8.71 -2.14
C VAL A 333 12.63 10.22 -2.38
N ALA A 334 11.97 10.97 -1.50
CA ALA A 334 11.84 12.41 -1.64
C ALA A 334 13.21 13.11 -1.70
N ARG A 335 14.16 12.61 -0.91
CA ARG A 335 15.50 13.19 -0.81
C ARG A 335 16.37 12.98 -2.04
N ILE A 336 16.34 11.78 -2.60
CA ILE A 336 17.22 11.44 -3.75
C ILE A 336 16.66 11.95 -5.07
N CYS A 337 15.46 12.52 -5.08
CA CYS A 337 14.86 13.12 -6.27
C CYS A 337 15.61 14.41 -6.66
N PRO A 338 16.18 14.48 -7.88
CA PRO A 338 16.88 15.66 -8.36
C PRO A 338 15.94 16.84 -8.58
N LYS A 339 16.43 18.07 -8.30
CA LYS A 339 15.67 19.31 -8.53
C LYS A 339 15.30 19.46 -10.01
N GLY A 340 14.05 19.86 -10.25
CA GLY A 340 13.50 20.12 -11.59
C GLY A 340 12.81 18.90 -12.25
N ILE A 341 13.02 17.67 -11.73
CA ILE A 341 12.34 16.45 -12.19
C ILE A 341 11.82 15.61 -11.01
N GLU A 342 11.58 16.26 -9.86
CA GLU A 342 11.23 15.60 -8.61
C GLU A 342 10.04 14.67 -8.77
N ALA A 343 8.95 15.15 -9.36
CA ALA A 343 7.73 14.37 -9.52
C ALA A 343 7.92 13.13 -10.42
N THR A 344 8.67 13.31 -11.52
CA THR A 344 8.98 12.20 -12.45
C THR A 344 9.86 11.16 -11.77
N MET A 345 10.91 11.61 -11.08
CA MET A 345 11.83 10.70 -10.39
C MET A 345 11.13 9.98 -9.23
N PHE A 346 10.31 10.68 -8.45
CA PHE A 346 9.50 10.06 -7.40
C PHE A 346 8.60 8.96 -7.97
N ALA A 347 7.90 9.21 -9.08
CA ALA A 347 7.07 8.23 -9.73
C ALA A 347 7.87 7.01 -10.22
N VAL A 348 9.08 7.22 -10.77
CA VAL A 348 9.96 6.12 -11.21
C VAL A 348 10.43 5.29 -10.01
N LEU A 349 10.86 5.91 -8.93
CA LEU A 349 11.31 5.20 -7.73
C LEU A 349 10.15 4.46 -7.04
N ALA A 350 8.96 5.05 -6.98
CA ALA A 350 7.76 4.39 -6.49
C ALA A 350 7.39 3.18 -7.36
N SER A 351 7.48 3.30 -8.69
CA SER A 351 7.28 2.18 -9.61
C SER A 351 8.30 1.07 -9.39
N LEU A 352 9.57 1.40 -9.16
CA LEU A 352 10.62 0.44 -8.84
C LEU A 352 10.34 -0.31 -7.53
N MET A 353 9.86 0.39 -6.50
CA MET A 353 9.43 -0.23 -5.24
C MET A 353 8.25 -1.19 -5.46
N ASN A 354 7.31 -0.84 -6.32
CA ASN A 354 6.18 -1.71 -6.67
C ASN A 354 6.63 -2.95 -7.47
N ILE A 355 7.59 -2.80 -8.39
CA ILE A 355 8.22 -3.95 -9.07
C ILE A 355 8.90 -4.86 -8.04
N GLY A 356 9.63 -4.30 -7.06
CA GLY A 356 10.19 -5.08 -5.95
C GLY A 356 9.12 -5.87 -5.19
N LEU A 357 7.99 -5.25 -4.87
CA LEU A 357 6.87 -5.90 -4.20
C LEU A 357 6.25 -7.03 -5.05
N ALA A 358 6.08 -6.81 -6.36
CA ALA A 358 5.60 -7.86 -7.25
C ALA A 358 6.56 -9.06 -7.31
N LEU A 359 7.87 -8.80 -7.32
CA LEU A 359 8.89 -9.86 -7.25
C LEU A 359 8.92 -10.56 -5.88
N SER A 360 8.57 -9.87 -4.79
CA SER A 360 8.38 -10.47 -3.47
C SER A 360 7.30 -11.55 -3.49
N ASP A 361 6.13 -11.26 -4.07
CA ASP A 361 5.05 -12.24 -4.19
C ASP A 361 5.41 -13.39 -5.15
N LEU A 362 6.05 -13.09 -6.28
CA LEU A 362 6.55 -14.12 -7.21
C LEU A 362 7.62 -15.01 -6.55
N GLY A 363 8.52 -14.42 -5.75
CA GLY A 363 9.50 -15.15 -4.96
C GLY A 363 8.85 -16.07 -3.94
N GLY A 364 7.81 -15.59 -3.27
CA GLY A 364 6.98 -16.40 -2.37
C GLY A 364 6.29 -17.55 -3.09
N ALA A 365 5.72 -17.30 -4.28
CA ALA A 365 5.10 -18.34 -5.11
C ALA A 365 6.11 -19.42 -5.53
N ALA A 366 7.31 -19.01 -5.94
CA ALA A 366 8.38 -19.93 -6.31
C ALA A 366 8.81 -20.79 -5.11
N LEU A 367 9.00 -20.19 -3.94
CA LEU A 367 9.35 -20.92 -2.71
C LEU A 367 8.24 -21.86 -2.27
N SER A 368 6.98 -21.41 -2.29
CA SER A 368 5.82 -22.26 -1.93
C SER A 368 5.70 -23.46 -2.87
N THR A 369 6.00 -23.26 -4.18
CA THR A 369 6.02 -24.36 -5.15
C THR A 369 7.20 -25.29 -4.91
N PHE A 370 8.40 -24.75 -4.67
CA PHE A 370 9.62 -25.54 -4.47
C PHE A 370 9.55 -26.42 -3.22
N PHE A 371 8.99 -25.89 -2.13
CA PHE A 371 8.84 -26.61 -0.87
C PHE A 371 7.50 -27.35 -0.75
N ASP A 372 6.71 -27.42 -1.84
CA ASP A 372 5.43 -28.11 -1.91
C ASP A 372 4.46 -27.69 -0.79
N ILE A 373 4.38 -26.36 -0.50
CA ILE A 373 3.43 -25.82 0.47
C ILE A 373 2.06 -25.71 -0.17
N ARG A 374 1.07 -26.41 0.40
CA ARG A 374 -0.28 -26.51 -0.14
C ARG A 374 -1.31 -26.27 0.94
N GLY A 375 -2.36 -25.51 0.59
CA GLY A 375 -3.57 -25.42 1.40
C GLY A 375 -4.38 -26.71 1.37
N ALA A 376 -5.20 -26.90 2.39
CA ALA A 376 -6.17 -27.99 2.41
C ALA A 376 -7.21 -27.82 1.29
N ALA A 377 -7.60 -28.95 0.66
CA ALA A 377 -8.65 -29.04 -0.34
C ALA A 377 -9.59 -30.20 0.02
N GLU A 378 -10.78 -30.31 -0.62
CA GLU A 378 -11.84 -31.23 -0.27
C GLU A 378 -11.40 -32.69 0.04
N ASN A 379 -10.33 -33.18 -0.63
CA ASN A 379 -9.85 -34.55 -0.47
C ASN A 379 -8.35 -34.63 -0.16
N LEU A 380 -7.70 -33.52 0.14
CA LEU A 380 -6.26 -33.47 0.40
C LEU A 380 -5.98 -32.59 1.62
N PRO A 381 -5.31 -33.12 2.65
CA PRO A 381 -4.85 -32.29 3.77
C PRO A 381 -3.85 -31.25 3.29
N GLY A 382 -3.80 -30.12 3.97
CA GLY A 382 -2.77 -29.11 3.75
C GLY A 382 -1.37 -29.68 4.00
N ASN A 383 -0.37 -29.16 3.31
CA ASN A 383 1.04 -29.47 3.56
C ASN A 383 1.80 -28.19 3.92
N TYR A 384 2.10 -28.05 5.20
CA TYR A 384 2.81 -26.88 5.76
C TYR A 384 4.16 -27.25 6.37
N ALA A 385 4.65 -28.48 6.09
CA ALA A 385 5.87 -29.03 6.71
C ALA A 385 7.11 -28.13 6.58
N HIS A 386 7.20 -27.33 5.51
CA HIS A 386 8.32 -26.42 5.24
C HIS A 386 7.93 -24.94 5.26
N LEU A 387 6.78 -24.60 5.86
CA LEU A 387 6.35 -23.21 5.96
C LEU A 387 7.33 -22.37 6.79
N ASP A 388 7.84 -22.94 7.87
CA ASP A 388 8.88 -22.33 8.69
C ASP A 388 10.14 -22.01 7.88
N THR A 389 10.56 -22.95 7.03
CA THR A 389 11.73 -22.78 6.15
C THR A 389 11.54 -21.60 5.20
N VAL A 390 10.38 -21.48 4.56
CA VAL A 390 10.04 -20.33 3.69
C VAL A 390 10.03 -19.02 4.48
N MET A 391 9.49 -19.02 5.69
CA MET A 391 9.52 -17.84 6.56
C MET A 391 10.94 -17.49 7.00
N TRP A 392 11.80 -18.46 7.30
CA TRP A 392 13.22 -18.20 7.58
C TRP A 392 13.93 -17.60 6.38
N ILE A 393 13.70 -18.10 5.15
CA ILE A 393 14.26 -17.53 3.92
C ILE A 393 13.78 -16.07 3.76
N ALA A 394 12.51 -15.80 3.97
CA ALA A 394 11.94 -14.45 3.90
C ALA A 394 12.62 -13.50 4.92
N ILE A 395 12.73 -13.91 6.18
CA ILE A 395 13.35 -13.12 7.24
C ILE A 395 14.84 -12.90 7.00
N LEU A 396 15.58 -13.94 6.64
CA LEU A 396 17.02 -13.84 6.37
C LEU A 396 17.31 -13.00 5.13
N SER A 397 16.43 -13.05 4.11
CA SER A 397 16.57 -12.19 2.93
C SER A 397 16.38 -10.70 3.24
N SER A 398 15.71 -10.34 4.34
CA SER A 398 15.58 -8.95 4.78
C SER A 398 16.91 -8.32 5.22
N PHE A 399 17.97 -9.12 5.43
CA PHE A 399 19.33 -8.63 5.65
C PHE A 399 20.06 -8.21 4.36
N LEU A 400 19.57 -8.61 3.18
CA LEU A 400 20.22 -8.29 1.90
C LEU A 400 20.43 -6.79 1.66
N PRO A 401 19.54 -5.88 2.08
CA PRO A 401 19.78 -4.45 1.96
C PRO A 401 20.85 -3.88 2.89
N LEU A 402 21.25 -4.58 3.98
CA LEU A 402 22.20 -4.05 4.98
C LEU A 402 23.53 -3.55 4.39
N PRO A 403 24.23 -4.30 3.50
CA PRO A 403 25.48 -3.83 2.92
C PRO A 403 25.33 -2.54 2.11
N LEU A 404 24.13 -2.24 1.61
CA LEU A 404 23.84 -1.07 0.81
C LEU A 404 23.69 0.20 1.65
N LEU A 405 23.48 0.09 2.97
CA LEU A 405 23.32 1.24 3.86
C LEU A 405 24.53 2.20 3.77
N ARG A 406 25.72 1.71 3.55
CA ARG A 406 26.96 2.51 3.41
C ARG A 406 26.91 3.49 2.24
N PHE A 407 26.10 3.21 1.21
CA PHE A 407 25.98 4.02 0.02
C PHE A 407 24.82 5.03 0.09
N LEU A 408 23.95 4.92 1.10
CA LEU A 408 22.86 5.85 1.29
C LEU A 408 23.38 7.23 1.76
N PRO A 409 22.65 8.31 1.51
CA PRO A 409 23.02 9.63 2.03
C PRO A 409 22.99 9.67 3.57
N GLU A 410 23.97 10.36 4.17
CA GLU A 410 24.05 10.55 5.63
C GLU A 410 23.31 11.83 6.04
N THR A 411 22.04 11.72 6.31
CA THR A 411 21.25 12.86 6.78
C THR A 411 20.15 12.43 7.71
N ARG A 412 19.76 13.39 8.55
CA ARG A 412 18.65 13.22 9.50
C ARG A 412 17.32 13.41 8.79
N VAL A 413 16.33 12.64 9.21
CA VAL A 413 14.96 12.71 8.66
C VAL A 413 14.36 14.11 8.89
N SER A 414 14.66 14.77 10.02
CA SER A 414 14.13 16.09 10.39
C SER A 414 14.62 17.23 9.49
N GLU A 415 15.82 17.13 8.92
CA GLU A 415 16.40 18.18 8.05
C GLU A 415 15.64 18.33 6.73
N GLU A 416 14.91 17.29 6.32
CA GLU A 416 14.16 17.25 5.07
C GLU A 416 12.72 17.74 5.19
N ILE A 417 12.11 17.54 6.36
CA ILE A 417 10.74 17.98 6.61
C ILE A 417 10.71 19.48 6.98
N GLY A 418 11.90 20.14 7.06
CA GLY A 418 11.99 21.54 7.42
C GLY A 418 11.57 21.85 8.86
N ILE A 419 11.63 20.83 9.72
CA ILE A 419 11.32 20.95 11.15
C ILE A 419 12.65 21.21 11.86
N PRO A 420 12.83 22.37 12.56
CA PRO A 420 13.99 22.58 13.40
C PRO A 420 14.14 21.45 14.41
N SER A 421 15.37 20.97 14.59
CA SER A 421 15.67 19.91 15.58
C SER A 421 15.36 20.44 16.99
N GLY A 422 14.18 20.11 17.52
CA GLY A 422 13.70 20.54 18.83
C GLY A 422 12.24 20.99 18.89
N GLU A 423 11.62 21.32 17.77
CA GLU A 423 10.19 21.68 17.75
C GLU A 423 9.36 20.59 17.10
N VAL A 424 8.57 19.90 17.89
CA VAL A 424 7.46 19.05 17.42
C VAL A 424 6.40 20.02 16.88
N PRO A 425 5.99 19.98 15.59
CA PRO A 425 4.88 20.81 15.17
C PRO A 425 3.62 20.31 15.87
N VAL A 426 3.24 21.03 16.90
CA VAL A 426 1.90 20.95 17.47
C VAL A 426 0.95 21.32 16.32
N ILE A 427 -0.01 20.47 16.02
CA ILE A 427 -1.15 20.86 15.19
C ILE A 427 -1.83 21.97 16.00
N ALA A 428 -1.53 23.23 15.63
CA ALA A 428 -2.19 24.37 16.24
C ALA A 428 -3.69 24.23 16.00
N PRO A 429 -4.53 24.40 17.03
CA PRO A 429 -5.96 24.55 16.83
C PRO A 429 -6.19 25.66 15.82
N LEU A 430 -7.17 25.49 14.92
CA LEU A 430 -7.58 26.51 13.97
C LEU A 430 -7.93 27.77 14.77
N GLU A 431 -7.09 28.80 14.75
CA GLU A 431 -7.46 30.12 15.22
C GLU A 431 -8.59 30.63 14.29
N PRO A 432 -9.68 31.16 14.86
CA PRO A 432 -10.73 31.75 14.05
C PRO A 432 -10.16 33.01 13.37
N GLU A 433 -10.25 33.03 12.05
CA GLU A 433 -9.90 34.15 11.18
C GLU A 433 -10.58 35.43 11.68
N LYS A 434 -9.83 36.36 12.26
CA LYS A 434 -10.30 37.70 12.57
C LYS A 434 -10.70 38.36 11.24
N ARG A 435 -11.98 38.53 11.03
CA ARG A 435 -12.50 39.42 9.99
C ARG A 435 -12.13 40.84 10.41
N GLU A 436 -11.16 41.42 9.73
CA GLU A 436 -11.03 42.89 9.70
C GLU A 436 -12.17 43.43 8.84
N ILE A 437 -13.06 44.14 9.52
CA ILE A 437 -14.08 44.98 8.92
C ILE A 437 -13.39 46.31 8.59
N MET A 438 -13.22 46.61 7.34
CA MET A 438 -13.22 47.97 6.78
C MET A 438 -13.95 47.97 5.44
#